data_7f8d184cc57be862533c31b1360fa8d2
#
_entry.id   7f8d184cc57be862533c31b1360fa8d2
#
_cell.length_a   1.000
_cell.length_b   1.000
_cell.length_c   1.000
_cell.angle_alpha   90.00
_cell.angle_beta   90.00
_cell.angle_gamma   90.00
#
_symmetry.space_group_name_H-M   'P 1'
#
loop_
_entity.id
_entity.type
_entity.pdbx_description
1 polymer ?
#
loop_
_entity_poly.entity_id
_entity_poly.type
_entity_poly.pdbx_seq_one_letter_code
_entity_poly.pdbx_strand_id
1 'polypeptide(L)'
;MTGAKQTPGTRPPTNTILGLIAAIACVIAALTFIDSNLEKAERRDLANQARRAHLQGAGLIKQGKAEQGIDLLRKAHALERANTLYELDLIDALIAAAKTEDAEPLMNEILLREPDDGRANLSAARLLLERGKTGNAVSYYHRAIYGEWPENAAAHRVTARIELVRLLVKAGRDKELLAELLPLQEEARNDMTIQKELGHLFLVAGSPSRAAACYQALIDHNPKDADAYAGLGETQLEQGQYQDAHAAFLAALRYRPEDPSIRPRLDLSSALTDLDPTPRRLASLDKYRRSLHILQLAYDDLNGCIAKRPEVSQLLSAAHDTLSRKPPPNPTNELSEEVLGTAEKTWQARVAACGAGEDPLRLIMQKLGSVTEPRA
;
A
#
# COMPACT_ATOMS: atom_id res chain seq x y z
N MET A 1 63.50 -91.67 -25.36
CA MET A 1 63.62 -90.82 -24.17
C MET A 1 64.00 -89.45 -24.62
N THR A 2 63.10 -88.58 -24.85
CA THR A 2 63.27 -87.23 -25.35
C THR A 2 62.92 -86.20 -24.24
N GLY A 3 63.92 -85.58 -23.67
CA GLY A 3 63.82 -84.57 -22.63
C GLY A 3 63.29 -83.20 -23.19
N ALA A 4 62.19 -82.72 -22.74
CA ALA A 4 61.66 -81.45 -23.08
C ALA A 4 62.51 -80.37 -22.27
N LYS A 5 63.16 -79.48 -22.99
CA LYS A 5 63.81 -78.32 -22.43
C LYS A 5 62.72 -77.26 -22.05
N GLN A 6 62.58 -77.03 -20.75
CA GLN A 6 61.82 -75.88 -20.26
C GLN A 6 62.63 -74.62 -20.46
N THR A 7 62.16 -73.66 -21.23
CA THR A 7 62.74 -72.34 -21.32
C THR A 7 62.42 -71.53 -20.03
N PRO A 8 63.37 -70.86 -19.40
CA PRO A 8 63.11 -70.06 -18.22
C PRO A 8 62.33 -68.78 -18.63
N GLY A 9 61.12 -68.62 -18.11
CA GLY A 9 60.40 -67.42 -18.29
C GLY A 9 61.12 -66.24 -17.63
N THR A 10 61.59 -65.33 -18.43
CA THR A 10 62.24 -64.09 -17.96
C THR A 10 61.14 -63.20 -17.37
N ARG A 11 61.17 -63.05 -16.04
CA ARG A 11 60.36 -62.00 -15.36
C ARG A 11 60.90 -60.64 -15.84
N PRO A 12 60.00 -59.74 -16.30
CA PRO A 12 60.43 -58.41 -16.70
C PRO A 12 61.11 -57.70 -15.49
N PRO A 13 62.17 -56.91 -15.68
CA PRO A 13 62.84 -56.22 -14.57
C PRO A 13 61.87 -55.24 -13.89
N THR A 14 61.89 -55.20 -12.57
CA THR A 14 60.98 -54.40 -11.72
C THR A 14 60.87 -52.92 -12.16
N ASN A 15 61.93 -52.35 -12.70
CA ASN A 15 61.98 -50.97 -13.22
C ASN A 15 61.12 -50.74 -14.48
N THR A 16 60.93 -51.75 -15.33
CA THR A 16 60.06 -51.64 -16.51
C THR A 16 58.55 -51.70 -16.12
N ILE A 17 58.24 -52.46 -15.08
CA ILE A 17 56.87 -52.49 -14.53
C ILE A 17 56.54 -51.14 -13.84
N LEU A 18 57.43 -50.57 -13.04
CA LEU A 18 57.27 -49.27 -12.42
C LEU A 18 57.14 -48.14 -13.47
N GLY A 19 57.96 -48.18 -14.52
CA GLY A 19 57.84 -47.23 -15.63
C GLY A 19 56.47 -47.30 -16.37
N LEU A 20 55.96 -48.53 -16.57
CA LEU A 20 54.63 -48.73 -17.20
C LEU A 20 53.52 -48.20 -16.30
N ILE A 21 53.56 -48.45 -15.01
CA ILE A 21 52.59 -47.91 -14.03
C ILE A 21 52.62 -46.41 -14.02
N ALA A 22 53.81 -45.80 -14.00
CA ALA A 22 53.94 -44.31 -14.04
C ALA A 22 53.38 -43.73 -15.35
N ALA A 23 53.64 -44.35 -16.49
CA ALA A 23 53.09 -43.95 -17.78
C ALA A 23 51.56 -44.04 -17.84
N ILE A 24 50.98 -45.12 -17.33
CA ILE A 24 49.54 -45.27 -17.22
C ILE A 24 48.92 -44.23 -16.28
N ALA A 25 49.57 -43.93 -15.12
CA ALA A 25 49.11 -42.90 -14.21
C ALA A 25 49.15 -41.49 -14.85
N CYS A 26 50.17 -41.17 -15.63
CA CYS A 26 50.29 -39.90 -16.38
C CYS A 26 49.20 -39.81 -17.46
N VAL A 27 48.88 -40.90 -18.16
CA VAL A 27 47.81 -40.91 -19.16
C VAL A 27 46.45 -40.69 -18.49
N ILE A 28 46.19 -41.36 -17.37
CA ILE A 28 44.93 -41.16 -16.60
C ILE A 28 44.82 -39.74 -16.11
N ALA A 29 45.89 -39.16 -15.54
CA ALA A 29 45.93 -37.78 -15.08
C ALA A 29 45.73 -36.78 -16.23
N ALA A 30 46.29 -37.03 -17.41
CA ALA A 30 46.10 -36.21 -18.59
C ALA A 30 44.63 -36.29 -19.11
N LEU A 31 44.07 -37.48 -19.15
CA LEU A 31 42.67 -37.66 -19.55
C LEU A 31 41.71 -37.00 -18.59
N THR A 32 41.89 -37.15 -17.27
CA THR A 32 41.03 -36.47 -16.25
C THR A 32 41.18 -34.97 -16.29
N PHE A 33 42.38 -34.47 -16.59
CA PHE A 33 42.62 -33.03 -16.78
C PHE A 33 41.90 -32.48 -18.03
N ILE A 34 41.99 -33.20 -19.15
CA ILE A 34 41.28 -32.82 -20.38
C ILE A 34 39.76 -32.86 -20.17
N ASP A 35 39.24 -33.89 -19.55
CA ASP A 35 37.83 -34.08 -19.28
C ASP A 35 37.29 -32.96 -18.39
N SER A 36 38.00 -32.65 -17.30
CA SER A 36 37.68 -31.53 -16.41
C SER A 36 37.71 -30.15 -17.11
N ASN A 37 38.61 -29.93 -18.06
CA ASN A 37 38.66 -28.67 -18.81
C ASN A 37 37.57 -28.60 -19.87
N LEU A 38 37.22 -29.71 -20.51
CA LEU A 38 36.14 -29.79 -21.46
C LEU A 38 34.79 -29.55 -20.77
N GLU A 39 34.53 -30.20 -19.64
CA GLU A 39 33.34 -29.96 -18.81
C GLU A 39 33.20 -28.50 -18.37
N LYS A 40 34.30 -27.86 -17.93
CA LYS A 40 34.32 -26.44 -17.60
C LYS A 40 34.00 -25.53 -18.78
N ALA A 41 34.52 -25.86 -19.97
CA ALA A 41 34.28 -25.10 -21.19
C ALA A 41 32.82 -25.22 -21.61
N GLU A 42 32.26 -26.43 -21.59
CA GLU A 42 30.85 -26.68 -21.89
C GLU A 42 29.89 -25.98 -20.91
N ARG A 43 30.14 -26.07 -19.60
CA ARG A 43 29.40 -25.33 -18.59
C ARG A 43 29.45 -23.81 -18.81
N ARG A 44 30.59 -23.23 -19.20
CA ARG A 44 30.72 -21.82 -19.53
C ARG A 44 29.92 -21.43 -20.76
N ASP A 45 29.89 -22.28 -21.75
CA ASP A 45 29.14 -22.03 -22.98
C ASP A 45 27.63 -22.05 -22.71
N LEU A 46 27.14 -23.05 -21.94
CA LEU A 46 25.73 -23.13 -21.48
C LEU A 46 25.36 -21.91 -20.66
N ALA A 47 26.17 -21.47 -19.71
CA ALA A 47 25.95 -20.28 -18.91
C ALA A 47 25.87 -18.99 -19.78
N ASN A 48 26.75 -18.87 -20.78
CA ASN A 48 26.71 -17.75 -21.72
C ASN A 48 25.45 -17.75 -22.59
N GLN A 49 24.99 -18.94 -23.01
CA GLN A 49 23.74 -19.09 -23.77
C GLN A 49 22.53 -18.73 -22.89
N ALA A 50 22.47 -19.22 -21.63
CA ALA A 50 21.44 -18.89 -20.66
C ALA A 50 21.36 -17.38 -20.43
N ARG A 51 22.51 -16.75 -20.17
CA ARG A 51 22.58 -15.29 -19.96
C ARG A 51 22.07 -14.50 -21.18
N ARG A 52 22.45 -14.90 -22.40
CA ARG A 52 21.97 -14.22 -23.63
C ARG A 52 20.45 -14.39 -23.76
N ALA A 53 19.92 -15.60 -23.58
CA ALA A 53 18.49 -15.86 -23.63
C ALA A 53 17.73 -15.04 -22.58
N HIS A 54 18.24 -14.99 -21.34
CA HIS A 54 17.66 -14.18 -20.25
C HIS A 54 17.60 -12.70 -20.60
N LEU A 55 18.75 -12.09 -21.01
CA LEU A 55 18.80 -10.65 -21.35
C LEU A 55 17.89 -10.29 -22.53
N GLN A 56 17.82 -11.15 -23.57
CA GLN A 56 16.92 -10.97 -24.70
C GLN A 56 15.47 -11.11 -24.29
N GLY A 57 15.14 -12.12 -23.46
CA GLY A 57 13.80 -12.36 -22.93
C GLY A 57 13.31 -11.18 -22.11
N ALA A 58 14.10 -10.72 -21.14
CA ALA A 58 13.78 -9.54 -20.33
C ALA A 58 13.62 -8.26 -21.18
N GLY A 59 14.43 -8.10 -22.23
CA GLY A 59 14.29 -7.01 -23.19
C GLY A 59 12.97 -7.06 -23.97
N LEU A 60 12.52 -8.23 -24.39
CA LEU A 60 11.23 -8.42 -25.09
C LEU A 60 10.04 -8.15 -24.17
N ILE A 61 10.09 -8.60 -22.91
CA ILE A 61 9.07 -8.27 -21.91
C ILE A 61 8.90 -6.75 -21.79
N LYS A 62 10.01 -5.99 -21.64
CA LYS A 62 9.98 -4.52 -21.57
C LYS A 62 9.41 -3.86 -22.84
N GLN A 63 9.50 -4.52 -24.01
CA GLN A 63 8.93 -4.05 -25.27
C GLN A 63 7.45 -4.44 -25.45
N GLY A 64 6.82 -5.10 -24.47
CA GLY A 64 5.44 -5.59 -24.55
C GLY A 64 5.28 -6.89 -25.36
N LYS A 65 6.37 -7.55 -25.76
CA LYS A 65 6.36 -8.81 -26.50
C LYS A 65 6.41 -10.01 -25.53
N ALA A 66 5.38 -10.13 -24.68
CA ALA A 66 5.37 -11.02 -23.53
C ALA A 66 5.63 -12.49 -23.92
N GLU A 67 4.93 -13.07 -24.92
CA GLU A 67 5.08 -14.47 -25.31
C GLU A 67 6.51 -14.81 -25.73
N GLN A 68 7.10 -14.02 -26.61
CA GLN A 68 8.47 -14.23 -27.08
C GLN A 68 9.48 -14.08 -25.95
N GLY A 69 9.23 -13.15 -25.01
CA GLY A 69 10.05 -12.94 -23.83
C GLY A 69 10.00 -14.16 -22.91
N ILE A 70 8.81 -14.69 -22.62
CA ILE A 70 8.60 -15.87 -21.79
C ILE A 70 9.32 -17.09 -22.37
N ASP A 71 9.25 -17.33 -23.69
CA ASP A 71 9.92 -18.46 -24.33
C ASP A 71 11.45 -18.40 -24.16
N LEU A 72 12.04 -17.18 -24.25
CA LEU A 72 13.47 -17.01 -24.01
C LEU A 72 13.83 -17.15 -22.53
N LEU A 73 12.98 -16.67 -21.59
CA LEU A 73 13.19 -16.88 -20.16
C LEU A 73 13.08 -18.36 -19.78
N ARG A 74 12.12 -19.12 -20.37
CA ARG A 74 12.05 -20.58 -20.21
C ARG A 74 13.33 -21.27 -20.70
N LYS A 75 13.87 -20.84 -21.85
CA LYS A 75 15.14 -21.35 -22.36
C LYS A 75 16.30 -21.05 -21.39
N ALA A 76 16.39 -19.84 -20.84
CA ALA A 76 17.41 -19.46 -19.86
C ALA A 76 17.34 -20.34 -18.61
N HIS A 77 16.14 -20.50 -18.03
CA HIS A 77 15.89 -21.35 -16.87
C HIS A 77 16.21 -22.83 -17.15
N ALA A 78 15.84 -23.36 -18.34
CA ALA A 78 16.13 -24.74 -18.71
C ALA A 78 17.66 -25.02 -18.82
N LEU A 79 18.46 -24.03 -19.24
CA LEU A 79 19.92 -24.14 -19.35
C LEU A 79 20.62 -24.04 -17.98
N GLU A 80 20.09 -23.25 -17.05
CA GLU A 80 20.60 -23.05 -15.69
C GLU A 80 19.48 -23.11 -14.65
N ARG A 81 18.96 -24.33 -14.37
CA ARG A 81 17.83 -24.54 -13.44
C ARG A 81 18.07 -24.09 -12.01
N ALA A 82 19.33 -24.09 -11.56
CA ALA A 82 19.68 -23.66 -10.21
C ALA A 82 19.82 -22.13 -10.06
N ASN A 83 19.62 -21.39 -11.15
CA ASN A 83 19.73 -19.93 -11.14
C ASN A 83 18.39 -19.29 -10.73
N THR A 84 18.30 -18.96 -9.44
CA THR A 84 17.11 -18.35 -8.82
C THR A 84 16.64 -17.07 -9.54
N LEU A 85 17.58 -16.25 -10.06
CA LEU A 85 17.24 -15.04 -10.80
C LEU A 85 16.45 -15.35 -12.09
N TYR A 86 16.88 -16.35 -12.87
CA TYR A 86 16.21 -16.71 -14.12
C TYR A 86 14.83 -17.31 -13.85
N GLU A 87 14.71 -18.10 -12.79
CA GLU A 87 13.46 -18.70 -12.34
C GLU A 87 12.46 -17.61 -11.90
N LEU A 88 12.88 -16.66 -11.06
CA LEU A 88 12.05 -15.55 -10.60
C LEU A 88 11.63 -14.62 -11.74
N ASP A 89 12.53 -14.29 -12.67
CA ASP A 89 12.18 -13.46 -13.83
C ASP A 89 11.16 -14.15 -14.74
N LEU A 90 11.25 -15.48 -14.89
CA LEU A 90 10.26 -16.28 -15.61
C LEU A 90 8.90 -16.27 -14.88
N ILE A 91 8.89 -16.48 -13.57
CA ILE A 91 7.68 -16.44 -12.73
C ILE A 91 7.01 -15.08 -12.83
N ASP A 92 7.76 -13.97 -12.65
CA ASP A 92 7.22 -12.62 -12.75
C ASP A 92 6.62 -12.34 -14.14
N ALA A 93 7.27 -12.80 -15.21
CA ALA A 93 6.76 -12.67 -16.57
C ALA A 93 5.48 -13.48 -16.81
N LEU A 94 5.40 -14.69 -16.26
CA LEU A 94 4.20 -15.54 -16.34
C LEU A 94 3.02 -14.92 -15.58
N ILE A 95 3.26 -14.38 -14.38
CA ILE A 95 2.23 -13.66 -13.58
C ILE A 95 1.73 -12.43 -14.37
N ALA A 96 2.64 -11.61 -14.90
CA ALA A 96 2.28 -10.43 -15.69
C ALA A 96 1.49 -10.75 -16.96
N ALA A 97 1.69 -11.94 -17.53
CA ALA A 97 0.93 -12.45 -18.67
C ALA A 97 -0.36 -13.23 -18.27
N ALA A 98 -0.75 -13.19 -16.99
CA ALA A 98 -1.88 -13.94 -16.42
C ALA A 98 -1.80 -15.48 -16.59
N LYS A 99 -0.58 -16.03 -16.85
CA LYS A 99 -0.32 -17.47 -16.96
C LYS A 99 -0.03 -18.09 -15.59
N THR A 100 -0.98 -17.94 -14.66
CA THR A 100 -0.82 -18.32 -13.26
C THR A 100 -0.64 -19.83 -13.04
N GLU A 101 -1.18 -20.67 -13.93
CA GLU A 101 -1.04 -22.13 -13.86
C GLU A 101 0.39 -22.58 -14.16
N ASP A 102 1.09 -21.90 -15.07
CA ASP A 102 2.49 -22.17 -15.39
C ASP A 102 3.44 -21.63 -14.30
N ALA A 103 3.08 -20.53 -13.64
CA ALA A 103 3.88 -19.91 -12.59
C ALA A 103 3.84 -20.68 -11.26
N GLU A 104 2.70 -21.31 -10.90
CA GLU A 104 2.50 -21.93 -9.59
C GLU A 104 3.49 -23.06 -9.28
N PRO A 105 3.77 -24.04 -10.17
CA PRO A 105 4.73 -25.10 -9.86
C PRO A 105 6.15 -24.57 -9.65
N LEU A 106 6.60 -23.61 -10.46
CA LEU A 106 7.91 -22.95 -10.29
C LEU A 106 7.97 -22.18 -8.96
N MET A 107 6.91 -21.45 -8.62
CA MET A 107 6.82 -20.74 -7.36
C MET A 107 6.89 -21.70 -6.16
N ASN A 108 6.19 -22.82 -6.19
CA ASN A 108 6.24 -23.81 -5.11
C ASN A 108 7.64 -24.42 -4.97
N GLU A 109 8.34 -24.68 -6.08
CA GLU A 109 9.71 -25.22 -6.06
C GLU A 109 10.68 -24.24 -5.39
N ILE A 110 10.64 -22.95 -5.76
CA ILE A 110 11.54 -21.96 -5.20
C ILE A 110 11.27 -21.70 -3.72
N LEU A 111 10.00 -21.63 -3.29
CA LEU A 111 9.64 -21.41 -1.89
C LEU A 111 9.98 -22.60 -0.98
N LEU A 112 10.06 -23.83 -1.52
CA LEU A 112 10.57 -24.99 -0.80
C LEU A 112 12.08 -24.94 -0.59
N ARG A 113 12.81 -24.39 -1.55
CA ARG A 113 14.27 -24.26 -1.52
C ARG A 113 14.72 -23.04 -0.73
N GLU A 114 14.03 -21.92 -0.92
CA GLU A 114 14.39 -20.60 -0.39
C GLU A 114 13.13 -19.93 0.23
N PRO A 115 12.64 -20.41 1.39
CA PRO A 115 11.37 -19.94 1.97
C PRO A 115 11.41 -18.49 2.45
N ASP A 116 12.58 -17.96 2.77
CA ASP A 116 12.78 -16.60 3.29
C ASP A 116 13.23 -15.60 2.22
N ASP A 117 13.38 -16.03 0.95
CA ASP A 117 13.70 -15.12 -0.15
C ASP A 117 12.58 -14.09 -0.34
N GLY A 118 12.95 -12.80 -0.17
CA GLY A 118 11.99 -11.69 -0.22
C GLY A 118 11.32 -11.54 -1.58
N ARG A 119 12.07 -11.77 -2.67
CA ARG A 119 11.55 -11.65 -4.04
C ARG A 119 10.60 -12.81 -4.37
N ALA A 120 10.95 -14.04 -4.00
CA ALA A 120 10.08 -15.20 -4.17
C ALA A 120 8.76 -15.00 -3.44
N ASN A 121 8.80 -14.53 -2.19
CA ASN A 121 7.61 -14.22 -1.42
C ASN A 121 6.77 -13.08 -2.03
N LEU A 122 7.40 -12.04 -2.59
CA LEU A 122 6.68 -10.96 -3.29
C LEU A 122 5.97 -11.47 -4.55
N SER A 123 6.64 -12.28 -5.36
CA SER A 123 6.05 -12.89 -6.56
C SER A 123 4.93 -13.86 -6.19
N ALA A 124 5.06 -14.61 -5.08
CA ALA A 124 3.98 -15.45 -4.55
C ALA A 124 2.76 -14.64 -4.12
N ALA A 125 2.96 -13.50 -3.46
CA ALA A 125 1.87 -12.60 -3.09
C ALA A 125 1.11 -12.11 -4.32
N ARG A 126 1.81 -11.69 -5.37
CA ARG A 126 1.23 -11.25 -6.64
C ARG A 126 0.47 -12.37 -7.36
N LEU A 127 1.05 -13.58 -7.42
CA LEU A 127 0.38 -14.76 -7.98
C LEU A 127 -0.94 -15.07 -7.28
N LEU A 128 -0.95 -14.99 -5.94
CA LEU A 128 -2.14 -15.24 -5.14
C LEU A 128 -3.22 -14.15 -5.34
N LEU A 129 -2.81 -12.90 -5.59
CA LEU A 129 -3.75 -11.82 -5.94
C LEU A 129 -4.40 -12.06 -7.29
N GLU A 130 -3.65 -12.43 -8.31
CA GLU A 130 -4.20 -12.77 -9.63
C GLU A 130 -5.22 -13.93 -9.55
N ARG A 131 -5.05 -14.82 -8.59
CA ARG A 131 -5.97 -15.92 -8.29
C ARG A 131 -7.10 -15.56 -7.32
N GLY A 132 -7.22 -14.32 -6.90
CA GLY A 132 -8.25 -13.84 -5.96
C GLY A 132 -8.08 -14.32 -4.51
N LYS A 133 -6.92 -14.92 -4.15
CA LYS A 133 -6.63 -15.42 -2.80
C LYS A 133 -6.04 -14.35 -1.90
N THR A 134 -6.78 -13.25 -1.69
CA THR A 134 -6.33 -12.04 -1.00
C THR A 134 -5.77 -12.28 0.40
N GLY A 135 -6.41 -13.13 1.21
CA GLY A 135 -5.95 -13.40 2.57
C GLY A 135 -4.55 -14.06 2.61
N ASN A 136 -4.31 -15.01 1.70
CA ASN A 136 -3.00 -15.66 1.59
C ASN A 136 -1.95 -14.68 1.04
N ALA A 137 -2.32 -13.82 0.09
CA ALA A 137 -1.43 -12.80 -0.47
C ALA A 137 -0.86 -11.88 0.62
N VAL A 138 -1.68 -11.43 1.58
CA VAL A 138 -1.22 -10.61 2.72
C VAL A 138 -0.10 -11.30 3.49
N SER A 139 -0.23 -12.59 3.78
CA SER A 139 0.81 -13.35 4.50
C SER A 139 2.13 -13.41 3.73
N TYR A 140 2.07 -13.55 2.41
CA TYR A 140 3.27 -13.56 1.57
C TYR A 140 3.88 -12.15 1.39
N TYR A 141 3.07 -11.08 1.38
CA TYR A 141 3.59 -9.72 1.45
C TYR A 141 4.39 -9.48 2.75
N HIS A 142 3.88 -9.95 3.90
CA HIS A 142 4.64 -9.85 5.16
C HIS A 142 5.96 -10.62 5.08
N ARG A 143 5.95 -11.85 4.51
CA ARG A 143 7.20 -12.60 4.30
C ARG A 143 8.17 -11.87 3.36
N ALA A 144 7.68 -11.22 2.32
CA ALA A 144 8.51 -10.41 1.43
C ALA A 144 9.10 -9.19 2.14
N ILE A 145 8.31 -8.48 2.97
CA ILE A 145 8.74 -7.29 3.72
C ILE A 145 9.85 -7.64 4.72
N TYR A 146 9.74 -8.80 5.40
CA TYR A 146 10.67 -9.21 6.44
C TYR A 146 11.70 -10.25 5.95
N GLY A 147 11.62 -10.67 4.70
CA GLY A 147 12.49 -11.64 4.08
C GLY A 147 13.88 -11.12 3.72
N GLU A 148 14.68 -12.02 3.17
CA GLU A 148 16.05 -11.71 2.73
C GLU A 148 16.04 -11.13 1.32
N TRP A 149 16.80 -10.04 1.14
CA TRP A 149 17.00 -9.38 -0.16
C TRP A 149 18.48 -9.19 -0.38
N PRO A 150 19.06 -9.81 -1.42
CA PRO A 150 20.52 -9.75 -1.67
C PRO A 150 21.05 -8.34 -1.90
N GLU A 151 20.24 -7.49 -2.57
CA GLU A 151 20.62 -6.12 -2.91
C GLU A 151 19.43 -5.17 -2.67
N ASN A 152 19.71 -3.91 -2.36
CA ASN A 152 18.71 -2.84 -2.22
C ASN A 152 17.52 -3.22 -1.30
N ALA A 153 17.76 -3.99 -0.24
CA ALA A 153 16.73 -4.54 0.64
C ALA A 153 15.73 -3.49 1.11
N ALA A 154 16.18 -2.28 1.49
CA ALA A 154 15.29 -1.21 1.93
C ALA A 154 14.28 -0.79 0.84
N ALA A 155 14.73 -0.59 -0.40
CA ALA A 155 13.87 -0.20 -1.51
C ALA A 155 12.84 -1.29 -1.87
N HIS A 156 13.26 -2.55 -1.84
CA HIS A 156 12.37 -3.68 -2.11
C HIS A 156 11.32 -3.88 -1.01
N ARG A 157 11.69 -3.71 0.27
CA ARG A 157 10.74 -3.74 1.40
C ARG A 157 9.69 -2.65 1.28
N VAL A 158 10.11 -1.42 0.97
CA VAL A 158 9.20 -0.29 0.71
C VAL A 158 8.24 -0.63 -0.42
N THR A 159 8.74 -1.18 -1.53
CA THR A 159 7.89 -1.59 -2.67
C THR A 159 6.86 -2.64 -2.25
N ALA A 160 7.29 -3.70 -1.56
CA ALA A 160 6.39 -4.77 -1.09
C ALA A 160 5.33 -4.22 -0.10
N ARG A 161 5.72 -3.29 0.79
CA ARG A 161 4.83 -2.66 1.75
C ARG A 161 3.80 -1.74 1.06
N ILE A 162 4.20 -0.98 0.04
CA ILE A 162 3.28 -0.16 -0.76
C ILE A 162 2.23 -1.03 -1.45
N GLU A 163 2.63 -2.16 -2.03
CA GLU A 163 1.69 -3.10 -2.65
C GLU A 163 0.71 -3.68 -1.63
N LEU A 164 1.19 -4.06 -0.44
CA LEU A 164 0.34 -4.51 0.67
C LEU A 164 -0.64 -3.42 1.11
N VAL A 165 -0.17 -2.20 1.31
CA VAL A 165 -0.99 -1.05 1.69
C VAL A 165 -2.13 -0.83 0.68
N ARG A 166 -1.83 -0.83 -0.62
CA ARG A 166 -2.84 -0.70 -1.67
C ARG A 166 -3.87 -1.84 -1.64
N LEU A 167 -3.42 -3.05 -1.36
CA LEU A 167 -4.31 -4.20 -1.17
C LEU A 167 -5.24 -4.00 0.03
N LEU A 168 -4.71 -3.56 1.17
CA LEU A 168 -5.47 -3.34 2.40
C LEU A 168 -6.52 -2.22 2.23
N VAL A 169 -6.17 -1.13 1.53
CA VAL A 169 -7.13 -0.07 1.15
C VAL A 169 -8.28 -0.64 0.32
N LYS A 170 -7.96 -1.41 -0.74
CA LYS A 170 -8.97 -2.04 -1.60
C LYS A 170 -9.88 -3.02 -0.84
N ALA A 171 -9.34 -3.64 0.19
CA ALA A 171 -10.05 -4.62 1.03
C ALA A 171 -10.80 -3.98 2.22
N GLY A 172 -10.67 -2.66 2.47
CA GLY A 172 -11.30 -1.97 3.60
C GLY A 172 -10.79 -2.43 4.97
N ARG A 173 -9.50 -2.83 5.06
CA ARG A 173 -8.88 -3.38 6.28
C ARG A 173 -8.12 -2.29 7.04
N ASP A 174 -8.84 -1.28 7.54
CA ASP A 174 -8.28 -0.03 8.07
C ASP A 174 -7.30 -0.21 9.24
N LYS A 175 -7.56 -1.16 10.15
CA LYS A 175 -6.67 -1.44 11.29
C LYS A 175 -5.32 -1.98 10.84
N GLU A 176 -5.31 -2.87 9.85
CA GLU A 176 -4.09 -3.44 9.29
C GLU A 176 -3.38 -2.43 8.40
N LEU A 177 -4.15 -1.63 7.66
CA LEU A 177 -3.62 -0.51 6.89
C LEU A 177 -2.80 0.42 7.78
N LEU A 178 -3.34 0.87 8.92
CA LEU A 178 -2.62 1.76 9.84
C LEU A 178 -1.32 1.12 10.35
N ALA A 179 -1.34 -0.20 10.65
CA ALA A 179 -0.15 -0.92 11.11
C ALA A 179 0.99 -0.92 10.07
N GLU A 180 0.66 -0.95 8.77
CA GLU A 180 1.66 -0.91 7.70
C GLU A 180 2.08 0.51 7.30
N LEU A 181 1.21 1.51 7.47
CA LEU A 181 1.55 2.91 7.17
C LEU A 181 2.62 3.46 8.11
N LEU A 182 2.65 3.02 9.38
CA LEU A 182 3.60 3.52 10.38
C LEU A 182 5.06 3.22 10.00
N PRO A 183 5.44 1.95 9.72
CA PRO A 183 6.81 1.65 9.29
C PRO A 183 7.11 2.26 7.92
N LEU A 184 6.14 2.33 7.00
CA LEU A 184 6.35 2.92 5.68
C LEU A 184 6.71 4.41 5.77
N GLN A 185 6.09 5.16 6.70
CA GLN A 185 6.40 6.57 6.94
C GLN A 185 7.87 6.76 7.34
N GLU A 186 8.41 5.87 8.18
CA GLU A 186 9.81 5.92 8.62
C GLU A 186 10.77 5.47 7.52
N GLU A 187 10.46 4.37 6.83
CA GLU A 187 11.28 3.80 5.77
C GLU A 187 11.40 4.73 4.56
N ALA A 188 10.34 5.49 4.24
CA ALA A 188 10.28 6.40 3.10
C ALA A 188 10.26 7.88 3.50
N ARG A 189 10.84 8.25 4.65
CA ARG A 189 10.81 9.61 5.19
C ARG A 189 11.29 10.69 4.22
N ASN A 190 12.27 10.39 3.39
CA ASN A 190 12.88 11.33 2.46
C ASN A 190 12.26 11.29 1.04
N ASP A 191 11.31 10.38 0.80
CA ASP A 191 10.62 10.29 -0.48
C ASP A 191 9.31 11.10 -0.44
N MET A 192 9.37 12.31 -0.99
CA MET A 192 8.22 13.24 -0.98
C MET A 192 7.02 12.72 -1.76
N THR A 193 7.23 11.86 -2.76
CA THR A 193 6.14 11.22 -3.50
C THR A 193 5.38 10.24 -2.60
N ILE A 194 6.12 9.42 -1.86
CA ILE A 194 5.53 8.48 -0.90
C ILE A 194 4.90 9.24 0.27
N GLN A 195 5.54 10.31 0.79
CA GLN A 195 4.96 11.14 1.85
C GLN A 195 3.61 11.75 1.45
N LYS A 196 3.44 12.15 0.19
CA LYS A 196 2.16 12.64 -0.33
C LYS A 196 1.08 11.53 -0.34
N GLU A 197 1.43 10.34 -0.81
CA GLU A 197 0.54 9.16 -0.80
C GLU A 197 0.17 8.80 0.65
N LEU A 198 1.14 8.81 1.58
CA LEU A 198 0.93 8.55 3.00
C LEU A 198 -0.03 9.54 3.65
N GLY A 199 0.05 10.83 3.34
CA GLY A 199 -0.90 11.82 3.83
C GLY A 199 -2.34 11.44 3.53
N HIS A 200 -2.62 11.06 2.29
CA HIS A 200 -3.95 10.58 1.89
C HIS A 200 -4.33 9.25 2.58
N LEU A 201 -3.41 8.29 2.62
CA LEU A 201 -3.67 6.97 3.21
C LEU A 201 -3.91 7.04 4.73
N PHE A 202 -3.25 7.95 5.45
CA PHE A 202 -3.53 8.17 6.86
C PHE A 202 -4.93 8.77 7.09
N LEU A 203 -5.44 9.59 6.17
CA LEU A 203 -6.85 10.04 6.23
C LEU A 203 -7.81 8.85 6.05
N VAL A 204 -7.57 8.01 5.04
CA VAL A 204 -8.37 6.79 4.81
C VAL A 204 -8.34 5.86 6.04
N ALA A 205 -7.18 5.73 6.68
CA ALA A 205 -7.01 4.92 7.89
C ALA A 205 -7.53 5.59 9.19
N GLY A 206 -8.23 6.74 9.08
CA GLY A 206 -8.78 7.45 10.24
C GLY A 206 -7.72 8.06 11.17
N SER A 207 -6.54 8.40 10.63
CA SER A 207 -5.43 9.00 11.40
C SER A 207 -5.08 10.41 10.90
N PRO A 208 -5.98 11.40 11.06
CA PRO A 208 -5.79 12.73 10.47
C PRO A 208 -4.60 13.49 11.06
N SER A 209 -4.22 13.26 12.31
CA SER A 209 -3.03 13.91 12.89
C SER A 209 -1.73 13.49 12.19
N ARG A 210 -1.63 12.24 11.73
CA ARG A 210 -0.48 11.76 10.96
C ARG A 210 -0.51 12.26 9.52
N ALA A 211 -1.70 12.32 8.92
CA ALA A 211 -1.88 12.94 7.62
C ALA A 211 -1.40 14.41 7.63
N ALA A 212 -1.79 15.18 8.65
CA ALA A 212 -1.33 16.56 8.82
C ALA A 212 0.20 16.67 8.88
N ALA A 213 0.86 15.78 9.62
CA ALA A 213 2.32 15.74 9.71
C ALA A 213 2.99 15.45 8.36
N CYS A 214 2.44 14.54 7.54
CA CYS A 214 2.95 14.27 6.19
C CYS A 214 2.81 15.52 5.30
N TYR A 215 1.65 16.15 5.26
CA TYR A 215 1.42 17.34 4.44
C TYR A 215 2.27 18.55 4.92
N GLN A 216 2.45 18.70 6.23
CA GLN A 216 3.34 19.75 6.77
C GLN A 216 4.79 19.51 6.33
N ALA A 217 5.30 18.30 6.37
CA ALA A 217 6.63 17.97 5.88
C ALA A 217 6.80 18.28 4.38
N LEU A 218 5.76 18.06 3.57
CA LEU A 218 5.76 18.43 2.15
C LEU A 218 5.82 19.95 1.96
N ILE A 219 5.04 20.72 2.75
CA ILE A 219 5.04 22.19 2.73
C ILE A 219 6.40 22.72 3.17
N ASP A 220 7.02 22.16 4.22
CA ASP A 220 8.35 22.55 4.69
C ASP A 220 9.41 22.29 3.61
N HIS A 221 9.29 21.22 2.86
CA HIS A 221 10.18 20.91 1.73
C HIS A 221 9.92 21.79 0.51
N ASN A 222 8.66 22.02 0.17
CA ASN A 222 8.24 22.91 -0.93
C ASN A 222 7.08 23.82 -0.51
N PRO A 223 7.37 25.05 -0.05
CA PRO A 223 6.35 26.02 0.41
C PRO A 223 5.37 26.49 -0.67
N LYS A 224 5.50 26.00 -1.92
CA LYS A 224 4.59 26.32 -3.03
C LYS A 224 3.77 25.11 -3.49
N ASP A 225 3.80 24.01 -2.76
CA ASP A 225 3.07 22.80 -3.10
C ASP A 225 1.57 22.96 -2.81
N ALA A 226 0.79 23.30 -3.85
CA ALA A 226 -0.65 23.47 -3.76
C ALA A 226 -1.39 22.20 -3.30
N ASP A 227 -0.91 21.01 -3.72
CA ASP A 227 -1.52 19.74 -3.33
C ASP A 227 -1.31 19.45 -1.84
N ALA A 228 -0.12 19.79 -1.32
CA ALA A 228 0.16 19.63 0.10
C ALA A 228 -0.72 20.54 0.96
N TYR A 229 -0.93 21.80 0.56
CA TYR A 229 -1.89 22.68 1.23
C TYR A 229 -3.32 22.19 1.13
N ALA A 230 -3.76 21.71 -0.02
CA ALA A 230 -5.10 21.14 -0.19
C ALA A 230 -5.29 19.91 0.71
N GLY A 231 -4.32 18.98 0.73
CA GLY A 231 -4.35 17.81 1.62
C GLY A 231 -4.33 18.17 3.10
N LEU A 232 -3.59 19.19 3.49
CA LEU A 232 -3.61 19.73 4.87
C LEU A 232 -5.00 20.29 5.20
N GLY A 233 -5.62 21.03 4.28
CA GLY A 233 -6.97 21.56 4.45
C GLY A 233 -8.03 20.44 4.64
N GLU A 234 -7.98 19.37 3.84
CA GLU A 234 -8.84 18.20 4.04
C GLU A 234 -8.63 17.58 5.41
N THR A 235 -7.39 17.42 5.82
CA THR A 235 -7.03 16.87 7.13
C THR A 235 -7.60 17.71 8.27
N GLN A 236 -7.52 19.03 8.16
CA GLN A 236 -8.03 19.96 9.14
C GLN A 236 -9.57 20.01 9.18
N LEU A 237 -10.24 19.79 8.03
CA LEU A 237 -11.69 19.60 7.99
C LEU A 237 -12.11 18.38 8.82
N GLU A 238 -11.45 17.25 8.61
CA GLU A 238 -11.74 16.00 9.36
C GLU A 238 -11.42 16.13 10.86
N GLN A 239 -10.48 17.02 11.24
CA GLN A 239 -10.18 17.33 12.62
C GLN A 239 -11.14 18.38 13.22
N GLY A 240 -12.06 18.92 12.45
CA GLY A 240 -12.95 20.01 12.87
C GLY A 240 -12.23 21.35 13.07
N GLN A 241 -11.04 21.54 12.48
CA GLN A 241 -10.23 22.77 12.53
C GLN A 241 -10.57 23.65 11.32
N TYR A 242 -11.81 24.14 11.26
CA TYR A 242 -12.37 24.75 10.05
C TYR A 242 -11.69 26.04 9.62
N GLN A 243 -11.22 26.87 10.58
CA GLN A 243 -10.47 28.09 10.27
C GLN A 243 -9.10 27.80 9.67
N ASP A 244 -8.41 26.78 10.20
CA ASP A 244 -7.12 26.35 9.69
C ASP A 244 -7.28 25.72 8.30
N ALA A 245 -8.32 24.91 8.10
CA ALA A 245 -8.67 24.34 6.80
C ALA A 245 -8.93 25.44 5.75
N HIS A 246 -9.68 26.48 6.12
CA HIS A 246 -9.92 27.64 5.24
C HIS A 246 -8.62 28.32 4.84
N ALA A 247 -7.71 28.57 5.80
CA ALA A 247 -6.40 29.15 5.52
C ALA A 247 -5.55 28.26 4.60
N ALA A 248 -5.57 26.94 4.81
CA ALA A 248 -4.85 26.00 3.98
C ALA A 248 -5.39 25.97 2.53
N PHE A 249 -6.72 25.95 2.34
CA PHE A 249 -7.30 26.01 0.99
C PHE A 249 -7.06 27.34 0.28
N LEU A 250 -7.04 28.47 1.00
CA LEU A 250 -6.62 29.76 0.45
C LEU A 250 -5.16 29.73 -0.02
N ALA A 251 -4.27 29.10 0.76
CA ALA A 251 -2.88 28.93 0.37
C ALA A 251 -2.76 28.03 -0.88
N ALA A 252 -3.52 26.94 -0.97
CA ALA A 252 -3.57 26.07 -2.13
C ALA A 252 -4.01 26.83 -3.40
N LEU A 253 -5.09 27.63 -3.34
CA LEU A 253 -5.56 28.46 -4.44
C LEU A 253 -4.57 29.56 -4.85
N ARG A 254 -3.77 30.07 -3.92
CA ARG A 254 -2.72 31.04 -4.25
C ARG A 254 -1.69 30.47 -5.22
N TYR A 255 -1.38 29.19 -5.11
CA TYR A 255 -0.41 28.51 -5.98
C TYR A 255 -1.04 27.79 -7.17
N ARG A 256 -2.36 27.51 -7.10
CA ARG A 256 -3.13 26.90 -8.20
C ARG A 256 -4.53 27.54 -8.28
N PRO A 257 -4.63 28.77 -8.83
CA PRO A 257 -5.89 29.57 -8.78
C PRO A 257 -7.05 28.93 -9.55
N GLU A 258 -6.74 28.18 -10.62
CA GLU A 258 -7.74 27.59 -11.54
C GLU A 258 -8.12 26.15 -11.19
N ASP A 259 -7.69 25.64 -10.04
CA ASP A 259 -8.02 24.26 -9.66
C ASP A 259 -9.51 24.16 -9.21
N PRO A 260 -10.36 23.47 -9.99
CA PRO A 260 -11.78 23.41 -9.73
C PRO A 260 -12.12 22.59 -8.46
N SER A 261 -11.20 21.75 -7.99
CA SER A 261 -11.42 20.89 -6.82
C SER A 261 -11.27 21.63 -5.49
N ILE A 262 -10.48 22.71 -5.45
CA ILE A 262 -10.12 23.42 -4.21
C ILE A 262 -11.22 24.43 -3.80
N ARG A 263 -11.82 25.14 -4.76
CA ARG A 263 -12.82 26.17 -4.46
C ARG A 263 -14.03 25.67 -3.67
N PRO A 264 -14.67 24.53 -4.03
CA PRO A 264 -15.78 24.00 -3.23
C PRO A 264 -15.38 23.64 -1.80
N ARG A 265 -14.12 23.23 -1.58
CA ARG A 265 -13.58 22.93 -0.25
C ARG A 265 -13.32 24.19 0.57
N LEU A 266 -12.87 25.24 -0.07
CA LEU A 266 -12.75 26.55 0.55
C LEU A 266 -14.13 27.08 1.00
N ASP A 267 -15.15 27.01 0.13
CA ASP A 267 -16.50 27.43 0.44
C ASP A 267 -17.10 26.61 1.58
N LEU A 268 -16.90 25.29 1.58
CA LEU A 268 -17.31 24.40 2.66
C LEU A 268 -16.62 24.76 4.00
N SER A 269 -15.32 25.02 4.00
CA SER A 269 -14.58 25.39 5.20
C SER A 269 -15.05 26.73 5.78
N SER A 270 -15.43 27.68 4.91
CA SER A 270 -16.04 28.94 5.30
C SER A 270 -17.42 28.71 5.94
N ALA A 271 -18.30 27.95 5.31
CA ALA A 271 -19.62 27.62 5.82
C ALA A 271 -19.54 26.92 7.18
N LEU A 272 -18.62 25.96 7.35
CA LEU A 272 -18.38 25.27 8.62
C LEU A 272 -17.85 26.21 9.70
N THR A 273 -16.98 27.18 9.36
CA THR A 273 -16.50 28.19 10.29
C THR A 273 -17.64 29.07 10.80
N ASP A 274 -18.60 29.41 9.93
CA ASP A 274 -19.75 30.22 10.28
C ASP A 274 -20.83 29.42 11.05
N LEU A 275 -20.87 28.11 10.88
CA LEU A 275 -21.76 27.22 11.63
C LEU A 275 -21.22 26.83 13.01
N ASP A 276 -19.90 26.79 13.21
CA ASP A 276 -19.27 26.22 14.40
C ASP A 276 -19.59 27.04 15.68
N PRO A 277 -20.32 26.49 16.66
CA PRO A 277 -20.66 27.16 17.91
C PRO A 277 -19.61 26.96 19.01
N THR A 278 -18.51 26.22 18.74
CA THR A 278 -17.55 25.79 19.76
C THR A 278 -16.41 26.76 20.07
N PRO A 279 -16.07 27.81 19.26
CA PRO A 279 -14.96 28.70 19.59
C PRO A 279 -15.17 29.38 20.94
N ARG A 280 -14.12 29.32 21.80
CA ARG A 280 -14.18 29.81 23.20
C ARG A 280 -14.51 31.29 23.33
N ARG A 281 -14.19 32.12 22.31
CA ARG A 281 -14.37 33.59 22.32
C ARG A 281 -15.63 34.02 21.58
N LEU A 282 -16.50 33.09 21.23
CA LEU A 282 -17.75 33.42 20.54
C LEU A 282 -18.75 34.06 21.53
N ALA A 283 -19.38 35.16 21.13
CA ALA A 283 -20.41 35.79 21.93
C ALA A 283 -21.64 34.86 22.10
N SER A 284 -22.29 34.89 23.26
CA SER A 284 -23.42 33.99 23.57
C SER A 284 -24.54 34.07 22.54
N LEU A 285 -24.82 35.25 22.01
CA LEU A 285 -25.83 35.45 20.97
C LEU A 285 -25.43 34.78 19.65
N ASP A 286 -24.16 34.85 19.28
CA ASP A 286 -23.68 34.19 18.05
C ASP A 286 -23.61 32.69 18.23
N LYS A 287 -23.20 32.19 19.40
CA LYS A 287 -23.27 30.77 19.74
C LYS A 287 -24.70 30.25 19.58
N TYR A 288 -25.67 30.95 20.14
CA TYR A 288 -27.09 30.59 20.05
C TYR A 288 -27.61 30.63 18.60
N ARG A 289 -27.27 31.66 17.82
CA ARG A 289 -27.65 31.75 16.40
C ARG A 289 -27.08 30.60 15.57
N ARG A 290 -25.82 30.26 15.78
CA ARG A 290 -25.18 29.12 15.12
C ARG A 290 -25.84 27.79 15.50
N SER A 291 -26.18 27.61 16.78
CA SER A 291 -26.93 26.44 17.25
C SER A 291 -28.30 26.32 16.58
N LEU A 292 -29.04 27.44 16.44
CA LEU A 292 -30.32 27.44 15.70
C LEU A 292 -30.12 27.14 14.22
N HIS A 293 -29.07 27.63 13.59
CA HIS A 293 -28.79 27.33 12.18
C HIS A 293 -28.49 25.83 11.98
N ILE A 294 -27.71 25.22 12.88
CA ILE A 294 -27.49 23.75 12.86
C ILE A 294 -28.81 23.00 13.03
N LEU A 295 -29.66 23.41 13.97
CA LEU A 295 -30.99 22.82 14.16
C LEU A 295 -31.86 22.95 12.91
N GLN A 296 -31.85 24.12 12.24
CA GLN A 296 -32.59 24.33 10.99
C GLN A 296 -32.09 23.34 9.90
N LEU A 297 -30.78 23.20 9.71
CA LEU A 297 -30.21 22.26 8.74
C LEU A 297 -30.61 20.82 9.05
N ALA A 298 -30.54 20.42 10.33
CA ALA A 298 -30.93 19.08 10.76
C ALA A 298 -32.45 18.82 10.56
N TYR A 299 -33.29 19.83 10.82
CA TYR A 299 -34.73 19.78 10.59
C TYR A 299 -35.06 19.62 9.11
N ASP A 300 -34.44 20.46 8.24
CA ASP A 300 -34.72 20.44 6.80
C ASP A 300 -34.25 19.11 6.18
N ASP A 301 -33.07 18.59 6.57
CA ASP A 301 -32.53 17.33 6.09
C ASP A 301 -33.38 16.12 6.54
N LEU A 302 -33.82 16.08 7.81
CA LEU A 302 -34.74 15.05 8.30
C LEU A 302 -36.09 15.11 7.63
N ASN A 303 -36.69 16.32 7.51
CA ASN A 303 -37.99 16.53 6.89
C ASN A 303 -37.97 16.14 5.39
N GLY A 304 -36.89 16.43 4.69
CA GLY A 304 -36.70 16.04 3.28
C GLY A 304 -36.56 14.54 3.09
N CYS A 305 -35.97 13.84 4.08
CA CYS A 305 -35.72 12.42 4.03
C CYS A 305 -36.96 11.57 4.39
N ILE A 306 -37.76 11.98 5.40
CA ILE A 306 -38.90 11.17 5.93
C ILE A 306 -40.11 12.04 6.22
N ALA A 307 -40.88 12.35 5.23
CA ALA A 307 -42.12 13.13 5.42
C ALA A 307 -43.29 12.39 6.11
N LYS A 308 -43.21 11.08 6.45
CA LYS A 308 -44.39 10.28 6.80
C LYS A 308 -44.26 9.22 7.91
N ARG A 309 -43.32 9.31 8.85
CA ARG A 309 -43.26 8.36 9.98
C ARG A 309 -43.73 9.01 11.28
N PRO A 310 -44.70 8.40 12.05
CA PRO A 310 -45.26 9.01 13.27
C PRO A 310 -44.25 9.29 14.36
N GLU A 311 -43.22 8.44 14.51
CA GLU A 311 -42.17 8.58 15.52
C GLU A 311 -41.28 9.82 15.28
N VAL A 312 -41.10 10.20 14.02
CA VAL A 312 -40.31 11.36 13.60
C VAL A 312 -41.13 12.65 13.70
N SER A 313 -42.44 12.55 13.61
CA SER A 313 -43.35 13.68 13.68
C SER A 313 -43.26 14.48 14.99
N GLN A 314 -43.10 13.80 16.14
CA GLN A 314 -42.93 14.48 17.43
C GLN A 314 -41.61 15.24 17.51
N LEU A 315 -40.53 14.64 16.99
CA LEU A 315 -39.23 15.26 16.97
C LEU A 315 -39.19 16.48 16.04
N LEU A 316 -39.78 16.37 14.85
CA LEU A 316 -39.92 17.51 13.92
C LEU A 316 -40.80 18.63 14.51
N SER A 317 -41.88 18.30 15.26
CA SER A 317 -42.68 19.30 15.97
C SER A 317 -41.84 20.03 17.04
N ALA A 318 -41.09 19.30 17.86
CA ALA A 318 -40.24 19.89 18.89
C ALA A 318 -39.13 20.78 18.30
N ALA A 319 -38.53 20.34 17.19
CA ALA A 319 -37.54 21.15 16.47
C ALA A 319 -38.17 22.41 15.87
N HIS A 320 -39.33 22.27 15.24
CA HIS A 320 -40.08 23.41 14.70
C HIS A 320 -40.50 24.44 15.77
N ASP A 321 -40.98 23.95 16.93
CA ASP A 321 -41.33 24.80 18.06
C ASP A 321 -40.14 25.59 18.59
N THR A 322 -38.97 24.96 18.65
CA THR A 322 -37.72 25.60 19.04
C THR A 322 -37.26 26.65 18.04
N LEU A 323 -37.35 26.35 16.75
CA LEU A 323 -36.99 27.27 15.65
C LEU A 323 -37.95 28.48 15.55
N SER A 324 -39.22 28.28 15.92
CA SER A 324 -40.27 29.33 15.86
C SER A 324 -40.20 30.31 17.02
N ARG A 325 -39.45 30.01 18.08
CA ARG A 325 -39.32 30.90 19.23
C ARG A 325 -38.46 32.13 18.88
N LYS A 326 -38.93 33.31 19.33
CA LYS A 326 -38.12 34.53 19.17
C LYS A 326 -36.82 34.43 20.01
N PRO A 327 -35.63 34.60 19.41
CA PRO A 327 -34.39 34.58 20.16
C PRO A 327 -34.40 35.61 21.31
N PRO A 328 -33.98 35.19 22.52
CA PRO A 328 -33.80 36.17 23.62
C PRO A 328 -32.66 37.13 23.34
N PRO A 329 -32.68 38.35 23.87
CA PRO A 329 -31.62 39.34 23.63
C PRO A 329 -30.26 38.92 24.23
N ASN A 330 -30.29 38.15 25.31
CA ASN A 330 -29.09 37.62 26.00
C ASN A 330 -29.28 36.08 26.26
N PRO A 331 -29.04 35.23 25.26
CA PRO A 331 -29.18 33.80 25.46
C PRO A 331 -28.09 33.28 26.40
N THR A 332 -28.46 32.30 27.24
CA THR A 332 -27.50 31.59 28.09
C THR A 332 -26.77 30.47 27.29
N ASN A 333 -25.66 29.98 27.84
CA ASN A 333 -24.98 28.82 27.26
C ASN A 333 -25.88 27.55 27.31
N GLU A 334 -26.64 27.37 28.40
CA GLU A 334 -27.57 26.25 28.58
C GLU A 334 -28.64 26.24 27.49
N LEU A 335 -29.15 27.40 27.11
CA LEU A 335 -30.12 27.51 26.03
C LEU A 335 -29.51 27.11 24.66
N SER A 336 -28.25 27.45 24.42
CA SER A 336 -27.54 27.04 23.22
C SER A 336 -27.31 25.51 23.20
N GLU A 337 -27.02 24.91 24.35
CA GLU A 337 -26.84 23.47 24.52
C GLU A 337 -28.16 22.71 24.37
N GLU A 338 -29.29 23.27 24.86
CA GLU A 338 -30.63 22.69 24.62
C GLU A 338 -30.97 22.63 23.12
N VAL A 339 -30.66 23.72 22.38
CA VAL A 339 -30.86 23.77 20.93
C VAL A 339 -29.98 22.74 20.22
N LEU A 340 -28.70 22.64 20.61
CA LEU A 340 -27.77 21.66 20.04
C LEU A 340 -28.20 20.24 20.36
N GLY A 341 -28.69 19.96 21.57
CA GLY A 341 -29.22 18.64 21.93
C GLY A 341 -30.44 18.26 21.11
N THR A 342 -31.29 19.24 20.73
CA THR A 342 -32.41 19.03 19.82
C THR A 342 -31.90 18.75 18.39
N ALA A 343 -30.91 19.49 17.92
CA ALA A 343 -30.30 19.29 16.62
C ALA A 343 -29.64 17.89 16.52
N GLU A 344 -28.95 17.46 17.57
CA GLU A 344 -28.30 16.14 17.64
C GLU A 344 -29.34 15.00 17.53
N LYS A 345 -30.42 15.05 18.32
CA LYS A 345 -31.52 14.06 18.23
C LYS A 345 -32.15 14.02 16.84
N THR A 346 -32.36 15.19 16.23
CA THR A 346 -32.89 15.32 14.89
C THR A 346 -31.96 14.69 13.84
N TRP A 347 -30.67 14.96 13.95
CA TRP A 347 -29.66 14.38 13.08
C TRP A 347 -29.50 12.86 13.28
N GLN A 348 -29.50 12.36 14.54
CA GLN A 348 -29.45 10.93 14.84
C GLN A 348 -30.65 10.18 14.23
N ALA A 349 -31.86 10.76 14.30
CA ALA A 349 -33.05 10.21 13.66
C ALA A 349 -32.89 10.14 12.13
N ARG A 350 -32.29 11.16 11.52
CA ARG A 350 -31.97 11.19 10.09
C ARG A 350 -30.95 10.10 9.72
N VAL A 351 -29.87 9.96 10.51
CA VAL A 351 -28.83 8.94 10.30
C VAL A 351 -29.43 7.53 10.35
N ALA A 352 -30.27 7.26 11.36
CA ALA A 352 -30.95 5.97 11.52
C ALA A 352 -31.88 5.62 10.35
N ALA A 353 -32.47 6.62 9.73
CA ALA A 353 -33.48 6.44 8.71
C ALA A 353 -32.95 6.49 7.27
N CYS A 354 -31.97 7.35 6.99
CA CYS A 354 -31.52 7.69 5.64
C CYS A 354 -29.98 7.77 5.50
N GLY A 355 -29.24 7.40 6.54
CA GLY A 355 -27.76 7.52 6.57
C GLY A 355 -27.28 8.89 7.05
N ALA A 356 -25.96 9.14 7.01
CA ALA A 356 -25.32 10.29 7.68
C ALA A 356 -25.60 11.68 7.06
N GLY A 357 -26.18 11.78 5.89
CA GLY A 357 -26.38 13.05 5.20
C GLY A 357 -25.14 13.60 4.51
N GLU A 358 -25.23 14.83 4.06
CA GLU A 358 -24.17 15.51 3.33
C GLU A 358 -23.51 16.62 4.17
N ASP A 359 -22.36 17.12 3.72
CA ASP A 359 -21.71 18.30 4.29
C ASP A 359 -22.55 19.57 3.98
N PRO A 360 -22.54 20.60 4.87
CA PRO A 360 -21.69 20.76 6.06
C PRO A 360 -22.25 20.12 7.34
N LEU A 361 -23.54 19.69 7.36
CA LEU A 361 -24.17 19.20 8.58
C LEU A 361 -23.47 17.97 9.16
N ARG A 362 -23.08 17.01 8.32
CA ARG A 362 -22.34 15.80 8.75
C ARG A 362 -21.08 16.16 9.54
N LEU A 363 -20.23 17.03 9.01
CA LEU A 363 -18.94 17.39 9.64
C LEU A 363 -19.14 18.16 10.94
N ILE A 364 -20.10 19.09 11.01
CA ILE A 364 -20.36 19.83 12.24
C ILE A 364 -20.92 18.94 13.35
N MET A 365 -21.81 18.00 13.01
CA MET A 365 -22.39 17.06 13.97
C MET A 365 -21.36 16.06 14.47
N GLN A 366 -20.45 15.56 13.63
CA GLN A 366 -19.33 14.73 14.05
C GLN A 366 -18.41 15.46 15.04
N LYS A 367 -18.10 16.73 14.78
CA LYS A 367 -17.33 17.55 15.72
C LYS A 367 -18.02 17.71 17.07
N LEU A 368 -19.31 18.04 17.07
CA LEU A 368 -20.08 18.23 18.30
C LEU A 368 -20.20 16.93 19.11
N GLY A 369 -20.43 15.79 18.47
CA GLY A 369 -20.45 14.47 19.11
C GLY A 369 -19.12 14.11 19.74
N SER A 370 -17.98 14.41 19.11
CA SER A 370 -16.64 14.16 19.66
C SER A 370 -16.30 15.04 20.88
N VAL A 371 -17.00 16.15 21.06
CA VAL A 371 -16.85 17.06 22.23
C VAL A 371 -17.71 16.58 23.41
N THR A 372 -18.83 15.89 23.14
CA THR A 372 -19.75 15.40 24.17
C THR A 372 -19.41 14.04 24.74
N GLU A 373 -18.63 13.21 24.02
CA GLU A 373 -18.10 11.96 24.58
C GLU A 373 -16.86 12.26 25.45
N PRO A 374 -16.86 11.95 26.77
CA PRO A 374 -15.65 12.03 27.57
C PRO A 374 -14.64 11.04 27.00
N ARG A 375 -13.44 11.53 26.65
CA ARG A 375 -12.32 10.69 26.22
C ARG A 375 -12.07 9.64 27.31
N ALA A 376 -12.42 8.37 27.02
CA ALA A 376 -12.15 7.22 27.88
C ALA A 376 -10.65 6.87 27.87
#